data_1eafd5a57eba210048d2ed385bcb6464
#
_entry.id   1eafd5a57eba210048d2ed385bcb6464
#
_cell.length_a   1.000
_cell.length_b   1.000
_cell.length_c   1.000
_cell.angle_alpha   90.00
_cell.angle_beta   90.00
_cell.angle_gamma   90.00
#
_symmetry.space_group_name_H-M   'P 1'
#
loop_
_entity.id
_entity.type
_entity.pdbx_description
1 polymer ?
#
loop_
_entity_poly.entity_id
_entity_poly.type
_entity_poly.pdbx_seq_one_letter_code
_entity_poly.pdbx_strand_id
1 'polypeptide(L)'
;LPVFAHRITGNPHSFDSNGLTGQLLFMMLYHQYAEADSAQAMNGLLSKAELENEIYGLFKIIKDDIMNFTAVNGLVAFRGEEPVAMWQDACLDRIPWNVPVRQLLGISRIRPCKGNQIFLIENSGVYSILLDAFPDCPMVCTNGQFRYAVWLLLERIPDDGITLYYSSDFDPEGLLMADTLKRRYGEKLQLL
;
A
#
# COMPACT_ATOMS: atom_id res chain seq x y z
N LEU A 1 -7.63 -14.28 2.93
CA LEU A 1 -7.54 -15.58 2.27
C LEU A 1 -7.79 -16.74 3.24
N PRO A 2 -7.20 -16.82 4.46
CA PRO A 2 -7.42 -17.93 5.38
C PRO A 2 -8.88 -18.16 5.77
N VAL A 3 -9.64 -17.08 6.02
CA VAL A 3 -11.08 -17.16 6.36
C VAL A 3 -11.90 -17.74 5.20
N PHE A 4 -11.58 -17.36 3.97
CA PHE A 4 -12.18 -17.90 2.77
C PHE A 4 -11.84 -19.38 2.60
N ALA A 5 -10.55 -19.73 2.76
CA ALA A 5 -10.09 -21.12 2.70
C ALA A 5 -10.83 -22.00 3.72
N HIS A 6 -10.93 -21.55 4.98
CA HIS A 6 -11.64 -22.30 6.01
C HIS A 6 -13.13 -22.49 5.69
N ARG A 7 -13.81 -21.48 5.18
CA ARG A 7 -15.24 -21.55 4.81
C ARG A 7 -15.51 -22.60 3.71
N ILE A 8 -14.57 -22.75 2.77
CA ILE A 8 -14.77 -23.67 1.62
C ILE A 8 -14.27 -25.07 1.90
N THR A 9 -13.14 -25.20 2.59
CA THR A 9 -12.44 -26.49 2.73
C THR A 9 -12.39 -27.04 4.15
N GLY A 10 -12.79 -26.23 5.15
CA GLY A 10 -12.61 -26.56 6.56
C GLY A 10 -11.18 -26.33 7.07
N ASN A 11 -10.21 -26.01 6.20
CA ASN A 11 -8.82 -25.80 6.56
C ASN A 11 -8.35 -24.39 6.11
N PRO A 12 -7.95 -23.49 7.05
CA PRO A 12 -7.52 -22.15 6.72
C PRO A 12 -6.23 -22.09 5.88
N HIS A 13 -5.44 -23.16 5.84
CA HIS A 13 -4.17 -23.27 5.12
C HIS A 13 -4.29 -23.88 3.71
N SER A 14 -5.51 -24.21 3.26
CA SER A 14 -5.71 -24.88 1.96
C SER A 14 -5.22 -24.06 0.77
N PHE A 15 -5.19 -22.75 0.87
CA PHE A 15 -4.75 -21.85 -0.20
C PHE A 15 -3.42 -21.15 0.10
N ASP A 16 -2.62 -21.67 1.03
CA ASP A 16 -1.27 -21.16 1.26
C ASP A 16 -0.41 -21.34 -0.01
N SER A 17 0.42 -20.34 -0.32
CA SER A 17 1.19 -20.27 -1.58
C SER A 17 2.25 -21.38 -1.73
N ASN A 18 2.62 -22.07 -0.65
CA ASN A 18 3.49 -23.25 -0.65
C ASN A 18 2.75 -24.57 -0.92
N GLY A 19 1.41 -24.57 -0.87
CA GLY A 19 0.58 -25.74 -1.14
C GLY A 19 0.12 -25.83 -2.59
N LEU A 20 -0.18 -27.06 -3.07
CA LEU A 20 -0.63 -27.29 -4.44
C LEU A 20 -1.88 -26.50 -4.81
N THR A 21 -2.88 -26.48 -3.93
CA THR A 21 -4.15 -25.77 -4.16
C THR A 21 -3.98 -24.26 -4.18
N GLY A 22 -3.06 -23.71 -3.36
CA GLY A 22 -2.69 -22.30 -3.40
C GLY A 22 -1.98 -21.93 -4.70
N GLN A 23 -1.07 -22.77 -5.18
CA GLN A 23 -0.39 -22.58 -6.46
C GLN A 23 -1.37 -22.65 -7.63
N LEU A 24 -2.31 -23.60 -7.63
CA LEU A 24 -3.34 -23.69 -8.66
C LEU A 24 -4.26 -22.47 -8.66
N LEU A 25 -4.71 -22.01 -7.48
CA LEU A 25 -5.49 -20.78 -7.36
C LEU A 25 -4.74 -19.60 -7.98
N PHE A 26 -3.48 -19.42 -7.61
CA PHE A 26 -2.66 -18.34 -8.16
C PHE A 26 -2.51 -18.45 -9.69
N MET A 27 -2.24 -19.63 -10.22
CA MET A 27 -2.11 -19.84 -11.66
C MET A 27 -3.40 -19.52 -12.42
N MET A 28 -4.56 -19.87 -11.88
CA MET A 28 -5.86 -19.53 -12.47
C MET A 28 -6.08 -18.01 -12.50
N LEU A 29 -5.80 -17.33 -11.41
CA LEU A 29 -5.93 -15.87 -11.32
C LEU A 29 -4.91 -15.16 -12.22
N TYR A 30 -3.67 -15.66 -12.28
CA TYR A 30 -2.64 -15.15 -13.16
C TYR A 30 -3.04 -15.28 -14.64
N HIS A 31 -3.62 -16.40 -15.04
CA HIS A 31 -4.09 -16.60 -16.41
C HIS A 31 -5.16 -15.56 -16.79
N GLN A 32 -6.14 -15.36 -15.91
CA GLN A 32 -7.16 -14.33 -16.13
C GLN A 32 -6.58 -12.90 -16.16
N TYR A 33 -5.56 -12.64 -15.34
CA TYR A 33 -4.83 -11.39 -15.36
C TYR A 33 -4.06 -11.19 -16.67
N ALA A 34 -3.37 -12.23 -17.15
CA ALA A 34 -2.55 -12.19 -18.36
C ALA A 34 -3.37 -11.99 -19.65
N GLU A 35 -4.64 -12.36 -19.65
CA GLU A 35 -5.57 -12.14 -20.76
C GLU A 35 -6.09 -10.69 -20.82
N ALA A 36 -5.94 -9.91 -19.74
CA ALA A 36 -6.31 -8.49 -19.71
C ALA A 36 -5.18 -7.64 -20.30
N ASP A 37 -5.52 -6.69 -21.18
CA ASP A 37 -4.55 -5.79 -21.88
C ASP A 37 -3.59 -5.02 -20.95
N SER A 38 -3.96 -4.87 -19.68
CA SER A 38 -3.15 -4.22 -18.65
C SER A 38 -1.95 -5.06 -18.16
N ALA A 39 -1.96 -6.37 -18.40
CA ALA A 39 -0.94 -7.29 -17.90
C ALA A 39 0.43 -7.15 -18.59
N GLN A 40 0.45 -6.72 -19.85
CA GLN A 40 1.69 -6.63 -20.63
C GLN A 40 2.63 -5.51 -20.16
N ALA A 41 2.07 -4.44 -19.56
CA ALA A 41 2.86 -3.29 -19.11
C ALA A 41 3.60 -3.54 -17.77
N MET A 42 3.17 -4.52 -16.98
CA MET A 42 3.71 -4.76 -15.62
C MET A 42 4.55 -6.04 -15.52
N ASN A 43 4.51 -6.94 -16.52
CA ASN A 43 5.31 -8.15 -16.54
C ASN A 43 6.81 -7.83 -16.66
N GLY A 44 7.56 -8.19 -15.64
CA GLY A 44 9.02 -8.03 -15.58
C GLY A 44 9.50 -6.88 -14.66
N LEU A 45 8.59 -6.09 -14.08
CA LEU A 45 8.92 -4.96 -13.19
C LEU A 45 8.66 -5.26 -11.71
N LEU A 46 7.78 -6.23 -11.42
CA LEU A 46 7.42 -6.58 -10.05
C LEU A 46 8.17 -7.83 -9.59
N SER A 47 8.57 -7.85 -8.33
CA SER A 47 9.00 -9.09 -7.69
C SER A 47 7.83 -10.10 -7.68
N LYS A 48 8.15 -11.39 -7.53
CA LYS A 48 7.12 -12.45 -7.45
C LYS A 48 6.07 -12.17 -6.36
N ALA A 49 6.51 -11.63 -5.22
CA ALA A 49 5.62 -11.32 -4.11
C ALA A 49 4.70 -10.13 -4.41
N GLU A 50 5.21 -9.11 -5.09
CA GLU A 50 4.43 -7.94 -5.52
C GLU A 50 3.40 -8.33 -6.58
N LEU A 51 3.81 -9.11 -7.58
CA LEU A 51 2.91 -9.63 -8.61
C LEU A 51 1.79 -10.48 -7.99
N GLU A 52 2.13 -11.33 -7.03
CA GLU A 52 1.15 -12.12 -6.30
C GLU A 52 0.15 -11.24 -5.53
N ASN A 53 0.63 -10.21 -4.84
CA ASN A 53 -0.22 -9.27 -4.11
C ASN A 53 -1.09 -8.43 -5.05
N GLU A 54 -0.55 -7.98 -6.19
CA GLU A 54 -1.29 -7.26 -7.23
C GLU A 54 -2.44 -8.11 -7.77
N ILE A 55 -2.14 -9.33 -8.20
CA ILE A 55 -3.14 -10.26 -8.73
C ILE A 55 -4.22 -10.55 -7.70
N TYR A 56 -3.85 -10.94 -6.48
CA TYR A 56 -4.84 -11.15 -5.42
C TYR A 56 -5.67 -9.90 -5.15
N GLY A 57 -5.05 -8.72 -5.17
CA GLY A 57 -5.73 -7.42 -4.98
C GLY A 57 -6.79 -7.15 -6.04
N LEU A 58 -6.50 -7.42 -7.32
CA LEU A 58 -7.46 -7.27 -8.43
C LEU A 58 -8.70 -8.14 -8.24
N PHE A 59 -8.53 -9.35 -7.72
CA PHE A 59 -9.63 -10.26 -7.40
C PHE A 59 -10.21 -10.04 -6.00
N LYS A 60 -9.81 -8.95 -5.31
CA LYS A 60 -10.25 -8.61 -3.93
C LYS A 60 -9.97 -9.73 -2.92
N ILE A 61 -8.93 -10.50 -3.16
CA ILE A 61 -8.44 -11.54 -2.25
C ILE A 61 -7.34 -10.94 -1.39
N ILE A 62 -7.58 -10.82 -0.09
CA ILE A 62 -6.61 -10.28 0.87
C ILE A 62 -6.01 -11.47 1.63
N LYS A 63 -4.68 -11.61 1.55
CA LYS A 63 -3.95 -12.66 2.26
C LYS A 63 -3.98 -12.45 3.77
N ASP A 64 -3.63 -11.23 4.18
CA ASP A 64 -3.62 -10.81 5.58
C ASP A 64 -4.04 -9.33 5.64
N ASP A 65 -5.11 -9.06 6.32
CA ASP A 65 -5.66 -7.72 6.43
C ASP A 65 -5.27 -7.00 7.75
N ILE A 66 -4.59 -7.70 8.65
CA ILE A 66 -4.12 -7.17 9.93
C ILE A 66 -2.62 -6.91 9.91
N MET A 67 -1.80 -7.92 9.57
CA MET A 67 -0.33 -7.79 9.59
C MET A 67 0.22 -7.13 8.32
N ASN A 68 -0.61 -6.95 7.29
CA ASN A 68 -0.30 -6.10 6.15
C ASN A 68 -0.71 -4.67 6.49
N PHE A 69 0.26 -3.85 6.89
CA PHE A 69 0.08 -2.48 7.34
C PHE A 69 1.17 -1.56 6.78
N THR A 70 0.94 -0.25 6.87
CA THR A 70 1.92 0.81 6.62
C THR A 70 1.90 1.82 7.76
N ALA A 71 3.07 2.38 8.11
CA ALA A 71 3.14 3.43 9.11
C ALA A 71 2.83 4.79 8.47
N VAL A 72 2.06 5.59 9.17
CA VAL A 72 1.65 6.93 8.72
C VAL A 72 1.83 7.97 9.80
N ASN A 73 2.05 9.21 9.38
CA ASN A 73 2.03 10.41 10.23
C ASN A 73 1.35 11.55 9.48
N GLY A 74 0.61 12.41 10.19
CA GLY A 74 0.08 13.65 9.64
C GLY A 74 -0.94 13.47 8.52
N LEU A 75 -1.70 12.37 8.50
CA LEU A 75 -2.73 12.09 7.52
C LEU A 75 -4.11 12.04 8.17
N VAL A 76 -5.12 12.53 7.47
CA VAL A 76 -6.54 12.41 7.81
C VAL A 76 -7.26 11.53 6.80
N ALA A 77 -8.23 10.75 7.27
CA ALA A 77 -9.00 9.84 6.43
C ALA A 77 -10.50 10.11 6.57
N PHE A 78 -11.23 9.73 5.54
CA PHE A 78 -12.68 9.93 5.43
C PHE A 78 -13.42 8.65 5.06
N ARG A 79 -14.64 8.51 5.57
CA ARG A 79 -15.64 7.54 5.12
C ARG A 79 -16.79 8.32 4.48
N GLY A 80 -16.89 8.29 3.14
CA GLY A 80 -17.70 9.28 2.43
C GLY A 80 -17.16 10.69 2.70
N GLU A 81 -18.00 11.57 3.20
CA GLU A 81 -17.60 12.93 3.57
C GLU A 81 -17.23 13.08 5.06
N GLU A 82 -17.47 12.07 5.87
CA GLU A 82 -17.23 12.11 7.31
C GLU A 82 -15.77 11.78 7.64
N PRO A 83 -15.08 12.65 8.40
CA PRO A 83 -13.73 12.38 8.85
C PRO A 83 -13.72 11.25 9.91
N VAL A 84 -12.67 10.44 9.88
CA VAL A 84 -12.46 9.39 10.88
C VAL A 84 -11.73 9.96 12.08
N ALA A 85 -12.39 10.05 13.23
CA ALA A 85 -11.89 10.71 14.44
C ALA A 85 -10.49 10.26 14.85
N MET A 86 -10.22 8.95 14.88
CA MET A 86 -8.91 8.41 15.24
C MET A 86 -7.77 8.99 14.37
N TRP A 87 -8.01 9.24 13.08
CA TRP A 87 -7.00 9.83 12.20
C TRP A 87 -6.79 11.32 12.50
N GLN A 88 -7.87 12.04 12.83
CA GLN A 88 -7.79 13.44 13.25
C GLN A 88 -7.04 13.58 14.58
N ASP A 89 -7.38 12.75 15.56
CA ASP A 89 -6.74 12.76 16.87
C ASP A 89 -5.25 12.41 16.77
N ALA A 90 -4.88 11.42 15.96
CA ALA A 90 -3.48 11.09 15.70
C ALA A 90 -2.71 12.27 15.08
N CYS A 91 -3.35 13.05 14.19
CA CYS A 91 -2.75 14.26 13.64
C CYS A 91 -2.56 15.36 14.70
N LEU A 92 -3.57 15.59 15.54
CA LEU A 92 -3.52 16.60 16.59
C LEU A 92 -2.43 16.31 17.64
N ASP A 93 -2.34 15.04 18.01
CA ASP A 93 -1.39 14.57 19.02
C ASP A 93 -0.02 14.19 18.44
N ARG A 94 0.17 14.31 17.13
CA ARG A 94 1.42 13.97 16.41
C ARG A 94 1.86 12.52 16.65
N ILE A 95 0.89 11.59 16.60
CA ILE A 95 1.14 10.18 16.85
C ILE A 95 1.31 9.43 15.53
N PRO A 96 2.51 8.95 15.20
CA PRO A 96 2.69 8.03 14.09
C PRO A 96 2.12 6.66 14.47
N TRP A 97 1.43 6.00 13.53
CA TRP A 97 0.81 4.70 13.80
C TRP A 97 0.73 3.80 12.58
N ASN A 98 0.55 2.50 12.83
CA ASN A 98 0.44 1.50 11.77
C ASN A 98 -1.01 1.33 11.32
N VAL A 99 -1.25 1.53 10.03
CA VAL A 99 -2.57 1.40 9.42
C VAL A 99 -2.68 0.06 8.69
N PRO A 100 -3.44 -0.91 9.20
CA PRO A 100 -3.63 -2.18 8.53
C PRO A 100 -4.60 -2.07 7.34
N VAL A 101 -4.48 -3.00 6.40
CA VAL A 101 -5.40 -3.13 5.24
C VAL A 101 -6.86 -3.13 5.69
N ARG A 102 -7.20 -3.83 6.78
CA ARG A 102 -8.56 -3.86 7.33
C ARG A 102 -9.13 -2.47 7.58
N GLN A 103 -8.31 -1.54 8.08
CA GLN A 103 -8.72 -0.16 8.30
C GLN A 103 -8.91 0.59 6.98
N LEU A 104 -7.99 0.41 6.04
CA LEU A 104 -8.00 1.08 4.74
C LEU A 104 -9.18 0.66 3.85
N LEU A 105 -9.69 -0.57 3.98
CA LEU A 105 -10.86 -1.03 3.23
C LEU A 105 -12.12 -0.19 3.50
N GLY A 106 -12.24 0.39 4.68
CA GLY A 106 -13.36 1.26 5.05
C GLY A 106 -13.14 2.74 4.76
N ILE A 107 -11.98 3.11 4.19
CA ILE A 107 -11.63 4.51 3.89
C ILE A 107 -11.93 4.81 2.42
N SER A 108 -12.59 5.95 2.17
CA SER A 108 -12.87 6.45 0.83
C SER A 108 -11.83 7.44 0.32
N ARG A 109 -11.23 8.22 1.22
CA ARG A 109 -10.30 9.30 0.88
C ARG A 109 -9.31 9.54 2.00
N ILE A 110 -8.04 9.85 1.62
CA ILE A 110 -6.96 10.23 2.55
C ILE A 110 -6.34 11.53 2.06
N ARG A 111 -6.04 12.43 2.99
CA ARG A 111 -5.41 13.72 2.71
C ARG A 111 -4.34 14.04 3.75
N PRO A 112 -3.35 14.89 3.42
CA PRO A 112 -2.47 15.45 4.44
C PRO A 112 -3.27 16.32 5.42
N CYS A 113 -2.96 16.28 6.70
CA CYS A 113 -3.61 17.15 7.68
C CYS A 113 -3.12 18.59 7.58
N LYS A 114 -1.96 18.81 6.95
CA LYS A 114 -1.36 20.12 6.69
C LYS A 114 -0.82 20.19 5.27
N GLY A 115 -1.10 21.28 4.56
CA GLY A 115 -0.60 21.50 3.20
C GLY A 115 -1.17 20.54 2.17
N ASN A 116 -0.38 20.28 1.11
CA ASN A 116 -0.76 19.45 -0.03
C ASN A 116 0.36 18.48 -0.45
N GLN A 117 1.26 18.15 0.48
CA GLN A 117 2.42 17.30 0.24
C GLN A 117 2.36 16.07 1.13
N ILE A 118 2.73 14.91 0.59
CA ILE A 118 2.88 13.67 1.35
C ILE A 118 4.23 13.06 0.97
N PHE A 119 5.03 12.71 1.97
CA PHE A 119 6.35 12.13 1.80
C PHE A 119 6.30 10.62 2.01
N LEU A 120 6.74 9.87 1.01
CA LEU A 120 6.86 8.42 1.02
C LEU A 120 8.32 8.09 1.31
N ILE A 121 8.59 7.49 2.45
CA ILE A 121 9.94 7.19 2.94
C ILE A 121 10.12 5.68 2.97
N GLU A 122 11.11 5.18 2.22
CA GLU A 122 11.35 3.74 2.14
C GLU A 122 11.93 3.18 3.44
N ASN A 123 12.98 3.81 3.93
CA ASN A 123 13.72 3.33 5.09
C ASN A 123 13.06 3.75 6.41
N SER A 124 12.71 2.78 7.26
CA SER A 124 12.05 3.03 8.55
C SER A 124 12.94 3.79 9.55
N GLY A 125 14.26 3.64 9.48
CA GLY A 125 15.20 4.42 10.30
C GLY A 125 15.21 5.89 9.90
N VAL A 126 15.24 6.18 8.59
CA VAL A 126 15.11 7.54 8.07
C VAL A 126 13.74 8.14 8.44
N TYR A 127 12.67 7.35 8.29
CA TYR A 127 11.32 7.76 8.70
C TYR A 127 11.30 8.17 10.18
N SER A 128 11.91 7.38 11.06
CA SER A 128 11.98 7.68 12.50
C SER A 128 12.72 9.00 12.80
N ILE A 129 13.86 9.24 12.14
CA ILE A 129 14.64 10.50 12.30
C ILE A 129 13.81 11.69 11.80
N LEU A 130 13.10 11.54 10.69
CA LEU A 130 12.26 12.60 10.14
C LEU A 130 11.04 12.91 11.02
N LEU A 131 10.47 11.92 11.71
CA LEU A 131 9.41 12.15 12.70
C LEU A 131 9.88 13.05 13.85
N ASP A 132 11.10 12.82 14.35
CA ASP A 132 11.67 13.66 15.42
C ASP A 132 11.94 15.09 14.96
N ALA A 133 12.44 15.25 13.72
CA ALA A 133 12.77 16.56 13.16
C ALA A 133 11.53 17.32 12.66
N PHE A 134 10.54 16.65 12.15
CA PHE A 134 9.35 17.19 11.48
C PHE A 134 8.04 16.50 11.91
N PRO A 135 7.64 16.58 13.18
CA PRO A 135 6.52 15.82 13.74
C PRO A 135 5.16 16.12 13.08
N ASP A 136 5.00 17.29 12.44
CA ASP A 136 3.78 17.68 11.73
C ASP A 136 3.78 17.30 10.24
N CYS A 137 4.88 16.71 9.75
CA CYS A 137 5.00 16.40 8.32
C CYS A 137 4.12 15.21 7.94
N PRO A 138 3.31 15.31 6.86
CA PRO A 138 2.55 14.18 6.35
C PRO A 138 3.48 13.14 5.70
N MET A 139 3.63 11.99 6.33
CA MET A 139 4.58 10.95 5.90
C MET A 139 3.95 9.56 5.92
N VAL A 140 4.41 8.71 5.00
CA VAL A 140 4.11 7.28 4.91
C VAL A 140 5.43 6.52 4.85
N CYS A 141 5.61 5.52 5.71
CA CYS A 141 6.76 4.62 5.63
C CYS A 141 6.40 3.40 4.79
N THR A 142 7.05 3.22 3.66
CA THR A 142 6.81 2.08 2.77
C THR A 142 7.53 0.81 3.25
N ASN A 143 8.57 0.96 4.06
CA ASN A 143 9.34 -0.11 4.71
C ASN A 143 9.87 -1.17 3.74
N GLY A 144 10.66 -0.74 2.77
CA GLY A 144 11.17 -1.56 1.68
C GLY A 144 10.13 -1.78 0.59
N GLN A 145 9.99 -3.02 0.12
CA GLN A 145 9.01 -3.34 -0.94
C GLN A 145 7.58 -2.98 -0.56
N PHE A 146 6.84 -2.39 -1.49
CA PHE A 146 5.48 -1.93 -1.25
C PHE A 146 4.55 -3.09 -0.91
N ARG A 147 4.08 -3.08 0.34
CA ARG A 147 3.00 -3.95 0.77
C ARG A 147 1.67 -3.47 0.20
N TYR A 148 0.70 -4.35 0.11
CA TYR A 148 -0.65 -4.02 -0.37
C TYR A 148 -1.29 -2.85 0.41
N ALA A 149 -0.99 -2.71 1.71
CA ALA A 149 -1.43 -1.57 2.51
C ALA A 149 -0.97 -0.22 1.95
N VAL A 150 0.28 -0.13 1.47
CA VAL A 150 0.81 1.11 0.86
C VAL A 150 0.05 1.43 -0.41
N TRP A 151 -0.10 0.47 -1.33
CA TRP A 151 -0.83 0.66 -2.57
C TRP A 151 -2.27 1.10 -2.32
N LEU A 152 -2.97 0.40 -1.40
CA LEU A 152 -4.34 0.73 -1.04
C LEU A 152 -4.47 2.11 -0.41
N LEU A 153 -3.49 2.55 0.40
CA LEU A 153 -3.44 3.90 0.97
C LEU A 153 -3.28 4.94 -0.13
N LEU A 154 -2.31 4.75 -1.03
CA LEU A 154 -2.01 5.69 -2.10
C LEU A 154 -3.20 5.85 -3.07
N GLU A 155 -3.95 4.78 -3.35
CA GLU A 155 -5.18 4.83 -4.16
C GLU A 155 -6.30 5.67 -3.54
N ARG A 156 -6.25 5.92 -2.22
CA ARG A 156 -7.23 6.76 -1.51
C ARG A 156 -6.84 8.24 -1.51
N ILE A 157 -5.65 8.60 -2.01
CA ILE A 157 -5.20 9.98 -2.11
C ILE A 157 -5.72 10.59 -3.42
N PRO A 158 -6.63 11.57 -3.37
CA PRO A 158 -7.23 12.16 -4.57
C PRO A 158 -6.23 12.94 -5.44
N ASP A 159 -6.59 13.16 -6.70
CA ASP A 159 -5.77 13.90 -7.68
C ASP A 159 -6.07 15.41 -7.67
N ASP A 160 -6.36 15.98 -6.52
CA ASP A 160 -6.80 17.37 -6.34
C ASP A 160 -5.67 18.29 -5.84
N GLY A 161 -4.52 18.25 -6.46
CA GLY A 161 -3.39 19.11 -6.16
C GLY A 161 -2.48 18.62 -5.03
N ILE A 162 -2.60 17.35 -4.62
CA ILE A 162 -1.67 16.72 -3.68
C ILE A 162 -0.46 16.20 -4.46
N THR A 163 0.74 16.57 -3.99
CA THR A 163 2.01 16.07 -4.53
C THR A 163 2.58 15.00 -3.61
N LEU A 164 3.01 13.90 -4.20
CA LEU A 164 3.73 12.83 -3.52
C LEU A 164 5.23 13.02 -3.72
N TYR A 165 6.00 12.93 -2.66
CA TYR A 165 7.46 12.93 -2.70
C TYR A 165 7.96 11.56 -2.27
N TYR A 166 8.82 10.94 -3.05
CA TYR A 166 9.38 9.62 -2.72
C TYR A 166 10.88 9.69 -2.53
N SER A 167 11.34 9.14 -1.42
CA SER A 167 12.75 8.95 -1.08
C SER A 167 13.04 7.48 -0.84
N SER A 168 14.01 6.94 -1.59
CA SER A 168 14.49 5.55 -1.49
C SER A 168 16.01 5.50 -1.40
N ASP A 169 16.51 4.32 -1.07
CA ASP A 169 17.93 4.03 -1.18
C ASP A 169 18.36 4.00 -2.66
N PHE A 170 19.60 4.41 -2.94
CA PHE A 170 20.20 4.39 -4.29
C PHE A 170 20.75 3.00 -4.61
N ASP A 171 19.86 2.00 -4.57
CA ASP A 171 20.16 0.63 -4.97
C ASP A 171 19.18 0.16 -6.08
N PRO A 172 19.41 -1.01 -6.71
CA PRO A 172 18.56 -1.49 -7.80
C PRO A 172 17.08 -1.64 -7.41
N GLU A 173 16.79 -2.05 -6.17
CA GLU A 173 15.44 -2.24 -5.64
C GLU A 173 14.74 -0.89 -5.46
N GLY A 174 15.39 0.09 -4.84
CA GLY A 174 14.85 1.44 -4.64
C GLY A 174 14.57 2.16 -5.96
N LEU A 175 15.48 2.03 -6.94
CA LEU A 175 15.30 2.60 -8.28
C LEU A 175 14.13 1.94 -9.04
N LEU A 176 13.96 0.62 -8.93
CA LEU A 176 12.83 -0.09 -9.54
C LEU A 176 11.50 0.37 -8.94
N MET A 177 11.47 0.57 -7.62
CA MET A 177 10.29 1.07 -6.93
C MET A 177 9.96 2.52 -7.30
N ALA A 178 10.97 3.38 -7.41
CA ALA A 178 10.83 4.76 -7.90
C ALA A 178 10.22 4.80 -9.31
N ASP A 179 10.71 3.95 -10.22
CA ASP A 179 10.19 3.83 -11.58
C ASP A 179 8.74 3.31 -11.60
N THR A 180 8.43 2.31 -10.78
CA THR A 180 7.06 1.77 -10.63
C THR A 180 6.08 2.84 -10.15
N LEU A 181 6.46 3.62 -9.14
CA LEU A 181 5.65 4.75 -8.65
C LEU A 181 5.50 5.83 -9.72
N LYS A 182 6.59 6.19 -10.39
CA LYS A 182 6.56 7.25 -11.42
C LYS A 182 5.65 6.87 -12.59
N ARG A 183 5.65 5.62 -13.00
CA ARG A 183 4.72 5.13 -14.04
C ARG A 183 3.26 5.20 -13.60
N ARG A 184 2.97 4.90 -12.32
CA ARG A 184 1.59 4.86 -11.79
C ARG A 184 1.04 6.26 -11.48
N TYR A 185 1.87 7.16 -10.96
CA TYR A 185 1.43 8.47 -10.47
C TYR A 185 1.88 9.67 -11.32
N GLY A 186 2.75 9.46 -12.31
CA GLY A 186 3.14 10.49 -13.28
C GLY A 186 3.67 11.77 -12.63
N GLU A 187 3.10 12.89 -13.04
CA GLU A 187 3.49 14.22 -12.53
C GLU A 187 3.09 14.49 -11.07
N LYS A 188 2.18 13.71 -10.52
CA LYS A 188 1.82 13.78 -9.10
C LYS A 188 2.98 13.35 -8.19
N LEU A 189 3.93 12.56 -8.72
CA LEU A 189 5.09 12.05 -7.99
C LEU A 189 6.36 12.83 -8.35
N GLN A 190 7.06 13.27 -7.30
CA GLN A 190 8.41 13.85 -7.35
C GLN A 190 9.37 12.88 -6.66
N LEU A 191 10.53 12.60 -7.28
CA LEU A 191 11.61 11.83 -6.66
C LEU A 191 12.56 12.79 -5.94
N LEU A 192 13.00 12.42 -4.74
CA LEU A 192 13.93 13.18 -3.91
C LEU A 192 15.34 12.60 -4.01
#